data_08c5abb531f13c9aa5395f557766412c
#
_entry.id   08c5abb531f13c9aa5395f557766412c
#
_cell.length_a   1.000
_cell.length_b   1.000
_cell.length_c   1.000
_cell.angle_alpha   90.00
_cell.angle_beta   90.00
_cell.angle_gamma   90.00
#
_symmetry.space_group_name_H-M   'P 1'
#
loop_
_entity.id
_entity.type
_entity.pdbx_description
1 polymer ?
#
loop_
_entity_poly.entity_id
_entity_poly.type
_entity_poly.pdbx_seq_one_letter_code
_entity_poly.pdbx_strand_id
1 'polypeptide(L)'
;FRLTASAGTDCFLNRIKSRVPGSDRVYVKLDGPLDYSSWIGNLRAGRSFVTNGPMLTLTANEKDIGSTIRLSGSGNVQIEGGSVSQFPLSKVELIQNGTVVATGELDGPEMKAAIKTSIHFERSGWLAIRATGPAHPDHPTGGQYAHTSPIYVEVVDKPADSREDARYFLKWIDRLALAVRVRDRIPTAELRAHVDAQLDSAR
;
A
#
# COMPACT_ATOMS: atom_id res chain seq x y z
N PHE A 1 0.56 11.45 -6.62
CA PHE A 1 -0.71 11.08 -5.99
C PHE A 1 -0.45 10.50 -4.60
N ARG A 2 -1.36 10.78 -3.64
CA ARG A 2 -1.37 10.14 -2.33
C ARG A 2 -2.50 9.12 -2.32
N LEU A 3 -2.14 7.83 -2.32
CA LEU A 3 -3.10 6.73 -2.36
C LEU A 3 -3.09 6.00 -1.02
N THR A 4 -4.26 5.62 -0.56
CA THR A 4 -4.44 4.83 0.67
C THR A 4 -4.64 3.37 0.33
N ALA A 5 -4.11 2.48 1.17
CA ALA A 5 -4.34 1.05 1.01
C ALA A 5 -5.76 0.68 1.46
N SER A 6 -6.50 -0.01 0.60
CA SER A 6 -7.80 -0.60 0.91
C SER A 6 -7.90 -2.00 0.31
N ALA A 7 -8.59 -2.90 0.98
CA ALA A 7 -8.82 -4.26 0.51
C ALA A 7 -10.16 -4.80 1.02
N GLY A 8 -10.69 -5.76 0.29
CA GLY A 8 -11.85 -6.54 0.64
C GLY A 8 -11.77 -7.93 0.02
N THR A 9 -12.57 -8.87 0.52
CA THR A 9 -12.48 -10.28 0.15
C THR A 9 -13.00 -10.60 -1.25
N ASP A 10 -13.92 -9.79 -1.79
CA ASP A 10 -14.61 -10.06 -3.06
C ASP A 10 -15.17 -11.50 -3.11
N CYS A 11 -15.98 -11.87 -2.12
CA CYS A 11 -16.49 -13.22 -1.97
C CYS A 11 -17.89 -13.39 -2.57
N PHE A 12 -18.17 -14.62 -3.03
CA PHE A 12 -19.48 -15.03 -3.52
C PHE A 12 -20.06 -16.09 -2.57
N LEU A 13 -21.10 -15.75 -1.81
CA LEU A 13 -21.70 -16.66 -0.82
C LEU A 13 -22.41 -17.87 -1.44
N ASN A 14 -22.68 -17.84 -2.73
CA ASN A 14 -23.33 -18.90 -3.50
C ASN A 14 -22.35 -19.77 -4.33
N ARG A 15 -21.03 -19.65 -4.07
CA ARG A 15 -20.00 -20.43 -4.78
C ARG A 15 -19.09 -21.15 -3.79
N ILE A 16 -19.02 -22.49 -3.91
CA ILE A 16 -18.24 -23.36 -3.01
C ILE A 16 -16.74 -23.00 -2.99
N LYS A 17 -16.19 -22.53 -4.13
CA LYS A 17 -14.77 -22.16 -4.26
C LYS A 17 -14.51 -20.67 -4.02
N SER A 18 -15.48 -19.94 -3.49
CA SER A 18 -15.27 -18.52 -3.15
C SER A 18 -14.37 -18.39 -1.93
N ARG A 19 -13.70 -17.24 -1.83
CA ARG A 19 -12.92 -16.89 -0.63
C ARG A 19 -13.83 -16.77 0.59
N VAL A 20 -13.29 -17.07 1.76
CA VAL A 20 -14.00 -16.90 3.03
C VAL A 20 -14.18 -15.40 3.32
N PRO A 21 -15.41 -14.93 3.65
CA PRO A 21 -15.64 -13.53 4.03
C PRO A 21 -14.67 -13.07 5.12
N GLY A 22 -14.05 -11.90 4.91
CA GLY A 22 -13.07 -11.34 5.83
C GLY A 22 -11.66 -11.91 5.73
N SER A 23 -11.38 -12.82 4.77
CA SER A 23 -10.02 -13.32 4.55
C SER A 23 -9.05 -12.23 4.04
N ASP A 24 -9.56 -11.27 3.26
CA ASP A 24 -8.81 -10.09 2.87
C ASP A 24 -9.57 -8.85 3.39
N ARG A 25 -8.88 -7.96 4.07
CA ARG A 25 -9.51 -6.87 4.80
C ARG A 25 -8.61 -5.66 4.96
N VAL A 26 -9.23 -4.52 5.24
CA VAL A 26 -8.55 -3.30 5.65
C VAL A 26 -8.82 -3.04 7.13
N TYR A 27 -7.77 -2.70 7.86
CA TYR A 27 -7.89 -2.14 9.22
C TYR A 27 -7.67 -0.64 9.16
N VAL A 28 -8.55 0.10 9.85
CA VAL A 28 -8.50 1.56 9.92
C VAL A 28 -8.34 1.97 11.37
N LYS A 29 -7.34 2.79 11.67
CA LYS A 29 -7.12 3.32 13.01
C LYS A 29 -8.12 4.42 13.31
N LEU A 30 -8.81 4.28 14.44
CA LEU A 30 -9.73 5.28 14.99
C LEU A 30 -9.23 5.75 16.35
N ASP A 31 -9.42 7.04 16.65
CA ASP A 31 -9.08 7.63 17.96
C ASP A 31 -10.28 7.72 18.91
N GLY A 32 -11.45 7.23 18.50
CA GLY A 32 -12.71 7.28 19.22
C GLY A 32 -13.64 6.11 18.88
N PRO A 33 -14.92 6.23 19.21
CA PRO A 33 -15.92 5.21 18.91
C PRO A 33 -16.00 4.91 17.41
N LEU A 34 -16.36 3.67 17.08
CA LEU A 34 -16.58 3.26 15.70
C LEU A 34 -17.87 3.89 15.16
N ASP A 35 -17.72 4.78 14.19
CA ASP A 35 -18.82 5.28 13.37
C ASP A 35 -18.38 5.34 11.90
N TYR A 36 -19.36 5.37 10.99
CA TYR A 36 -19.13 5.30 9.57
C TYR A 36 -18.29 6.49 9.04
N SER A 37 -18.60 7.69 9.47
CA SER A 37 -17.95 8.92 8.98
C SER A 37 -16.48 8.97 9.41
N SER A 38 -16.21 8.64 10.67
CA SER A 38 -14.86 8.55 11.23
C SER A 38 -14.06 7.45 10.53
N TRP A 39 -14.67 6.30 10.29
CA TRP A 39 -13.99 5.19 9.59
C TRP A 39 -13.60 5.59 8.16
N ILE A 40 -14.54 6.14 7.36
CA ILE A 40 -14.27 6.60 6.00
C ILE A 40 -13.25 7.75 5.99
N GLY A 41 -13.37 8.70 6.91
CA GLY A 41 -12.43 9.83 7.04
C GLY A 41 -11.00 9.37 7.30
N ASN A 42 -10.81 8.44 8.24
CA ASN A 42 -9.51 7.88 8.56
C ASN A 42 -8.95 6.97 7.45
N LEU A 43 -9.81 6.21 6.76
CA LEU A 43 -9.40 5.47 5.57
C LEU A 43 -8.86 6.42 4.49
N ARG A 44 -9.58 7.49 4.16
CA ARG A 44 -9.14 8.52 3.20
C ARG A 44 -7.84 9.21 3.61
N ALA A 45 -7.63 9.40 4.91
CA ALA A 45 -6.41 9.96 5.46
C ALA A 45 -5.21 8.99 5.43
N GLY A 46 -5.42 7.73 5.00
CA GLY A 46 -4.35 6.71 4.95
C GLY A 46 -4.01 6.13 6.31
N ARG A 47 -4.88 6.28 7.32
CA ARG A 47 -4.68 5.65 8.64
C ARG A 47 -5.12 4.19 8.61
N SER A 48 -4.59 3.44 7.63
CA SER A 48 -5.02 2.07 7.33
C SER A 48 -3.88 1.17 6.89
N PHE A 49 -4.08 -0.13 7.06
CA PHE A 49 -3.27 -1.15 6.42
C PHE A 49 -4.18 -2.27 5.88
N VAL A 50 -3.71 -2.97 4.86
CA VAL A 50 -4.40 -4.11 4.26
C VAL A 50 -3.70 -5.40 4.66
N THR A 51 -4.49 -6.47 4.87
CA THR A 51 -3.95 -7.75 5.30
C THR A 51 -4.91 -8.89 5.00
N ASN A 52 -4.32 -10.08 4.85
CA ASN A 52 -5.06 -11.34 4.92
C ASN A 52 -4.70 -12.17 6.17
N GLY A 53 -3.87 -11.65 7.08
CA GLY A 53 -3.45 -12.33 8.30
C GLY A 53 -2.62 -11.45 9.21
N PRO A 54 -1.38 -11.08 8.83
CA PRO A 54 -0.46 -10.31 9.68
C PRO A 54 -1.00 -8.92 10.07
N MET A 55 -0.81 -8.55 11.32
CA MET A 55 -1.09 -7.20 11.81
C MET A 55 0.18 -6.36 11.74
N LEU A 56 0.07 -5.11 11.28
CA LEU A 56 1.19 -4.21 11.08
C LEU A 56 1.12 -2.98 11.98
N THR A 57 2.28 -2.53 12.40
CA THR A 57 2.50 -1.22 13.03
C THR A 57 3.62 -0.48 12.31
N LEU A 58 3.50 0.83 12.16
CA LEU A 58 4.56 1.69 11.64
C LEU A 58 4.36 3.09 12.19
N THR A 59 5.43 3.63 12.78
CA THR A 59 5.55 5.04 13.12
C THR A 59 6.85 5.60 12.57
N ALA A 60 6.84 6.90 12.29
CA ALA A 60 8.01 7.63 11.86
C ALA A 60 8.05 8.99 12.59
N ASN A 61 9.12 9.28 13.36
CA ASN A 61 9.17 10.38 14.30
C ASN A 61 7.88 10.44 15.15
N GLU A 62 7.48 9.31 15.71
CA GLU A 62 6.25 9.13 16.54
C GLU A 62 4.92 9.38 15.83
N LYS A 63 4.93 9.66 14.52
CA LYS A 63 3.70 9.84 13.73
C LYS A 63 3.28 8.54 13.07
N ASP A 64 1.98 8.28 13.10
CA ASP A 64 1.36 7.09 12.53
C ASP A 64 1.28 7.08 10.99
N ILE A 65 0.93 5.92 10.43
CA ILE A 65 0.58 5.76 9.01
C ILE A 65 -0.45 6.79 8.56
N GLY A 66 -0.34 7.23 7.29
CA GLY A 66 -1.14 8.30 6.70
C GLY A 66 -0.66 9.71 7.04
N SER A 67 0.28 9.87 7.98
CA SER A 67 0.82 11.16 8.37
C SER A 67 1.83 11.72 7.37
N THR A 68 2.11 13.01 7.50
CA THR A 68 3.20 13.70 6.80
C THR A 68 4.20 14.25 7.81
N ILE A 69 5.47 13.93 7.59
CA ILE A 69 6.62 14.51 8.30
C ILE A 69 7.21 15.60 7.41
N ARG A 70 7.47 16.78 7.98
CA ARG A 70 8.12 17.89 7.27
C ARG A 70 9.51 18.09 7.83
N LEU A 71 10.49 18.09 6.92
CA LEU A 71 11.90 18.35 7.21
C LEU A 71 12.28 19.67 6.54
N SER A 72 12.98 20.53 7.25
CA SER A 72 13.50 21.81 6.72
C SER A 72 14.64 21.65 5.70
N GLY A 73 15.20 20.47 5.62
CA GLY A 73 16.25 20.05 4.68
C GLY A 73 16.41 18.56 4.74
N SER A 74 17.41 18.00 4.02
CA SER A 74 17.75 16.57 4.11
C SER A 74 17.98 16.18 5.57
N GLY A 75 17.50 15.00 5.97
CA GLY A 75 17.60 14.61 7.38
C GLY A 75 17.15 13.19 7.64
N ASN A 76 17.34 12.76 8.87
CA ASN A 76 17.00 11.43 9.32
C ASN A 76 15.60 11.40 9.95
N VAL A 77 14.89 10.31 9.70
CA VAL A 77 13.59 9.99 10.29
C VAL A 77 13.73 8.71 11.09
N GLN A 78 13.34 8.76 12.37
CA GLN A 78 13.36 7.60 13.26
C GLN A 78 12.16 6.72 12.97
N ILE A 79 12.37 5.44 12.74
CA ILE A 79 11.35 4.48 12.36
C ILE A 79 11.22 3.42 13.44
N GLU A 80 9.98 3.20 13.86
CA GLU A 80 9.62 2.05 14.68
C GLU A 80 8.41 1.35 14.04
N GLY A 81 8.45 0.03 13.97
CA GLY A 81 7.35 -0.74 13.42
C GLY A 81 7.57 -2.23 13.52
N GLY A 82 6.64 -3.00 13.00
CA GLY A 82 6.75 -4.44 13.04
C GLY A 82 5.47 -5.14 12.61
N SER A 83 5.45 -6.44 12.85
CA SER A 83 4.32 -7.31 12.55
C SER A 83 4.09 -8.33 13.65
N VAL A 84 2.82 -8.70 13.83
CA VAL A 84 2.39 -9.87 14.62
C VAL A 84 1.48 -10.71 13.74
N SER A 85 1.69 -12.02 13.72
CA SER A 85 0.93 -12.97 12.91
C SER A 85 0.51 -14.20 13.72
N GLN A 86 -0.53 -14.89 13.28
CA GLN A 86 -0.94 -16.19 13.81
C GLN A 86 -0.15 -17.35 13.20
N PHE A 87 0.51 -17.11 12.06
CA PHE A 87 1.28 -18.11 11.32
C PHE A 87 2.68 -17.54 11.04
N PRO A 88 3.68 -18.40 10.84
CA PRO A 88 5.04 -17.97 10.56
C PRO A 88 5.14 -16.99 9.38
N LEU A 89 5.94 -15.96 9.54
CA LEU A 89 6.27 -14.98 8.52
C LEU A 89 7.59 -15.36 7.84
N SER A 90 7.75 -14.99 6.58
CA SER A 90 9.03 -15.09 5.88
C SER A 90 9.83 -13.79 5.98
N LYS A 91 9.14 -12.64 5.92
CA LYS A 91 9.76 -11.32 5.89
C LYS A 91 8.84 -10.25 6.43
N VAL A 92 9.44 -9.26 7.10
CA VAL A 92 8.83 -7.96 7.38
C VAL A 92 9.81 -6.90 6.91
N GLU A 93 9.40 -6.09 5.95
CA GLU A 93 10.29 -5.18 5.21
C GLU A 93 9.82 -3.75 5.33
N LEU A 94 10.75 -2.83 5.60
CA LEU A 94 10.56 -1.39 5.49
C LEU A 94 10.90 -0.95 4.06
N ILE A 95 10.00 -0.22 3.45
CA ILE A 95 10.10 0.22 2.07
C ILE A 95 10.19 1.75 2.05
N GLN A 96 11.18 2.28 1.36
CA GLN A 96 11.31 3.71 1.03
C GLN A 96 11.22 3.87 -0.49
N ASN A 97 10.22 4.62 -0.97
CA ASN A 97 10.06 4.92 -2.40
C ASN A 97 10.12 3.68 -3.31
N GLY A 98 9.50 2.55 -2.87
CA GLY A 98 9.49 1.29 -3.61
C GLY A 98 10.68 0.36 -3.38
N THR A 99 11.74 0.81 -2.70
CA THR A 99 12.94 0.03 -2.41
C THR A 99 12.94 -0.45 -0.96
N VAL A 100 13.30 -1.72 -0.72
CA VAL A 100 13.49 -2.26 0.62
C VAL A 100 14.75 -1.66 1.23
N VAL A 101 14.61 -0.99 2.38
CA VAL A 101 15.71 -0.29 3.08
C VAL A 101 16.05 -0.91 4.43
N ALA A 102 15.17 -1.73 4.98
CA ALA A 102 15.44 -2.52 6.18
C ALA A 102 14.53 -3.76 6.22
N THR A 103 14.98 -4.79 6.92
CA THR A 103 14.22 -6.02 7.19
C THR A 103 14.13 -6.21 8.70
N GLY A 104 12.94 -6.56 9.18
CA GLY A 104 12.71 -6.84 10.60
C GLY A 104 13.33 -8.17 11.02
N GLU A 105 13.81 -8.20 12.23
CA GLU A 105 14.24 -9.43 12.88
C GLU A 105 13.02 -10.24 13.31
N LEU A 106 12.91 -11.47 12.83
CA LEU A 106 11.85 -12.41 13.22
C LEU A 106 12.20 -13.03 14.58
N ASP A 107 11.19 -13.24 15.43
CA ASP A 107 11.34 -14.00 16.67
C ASP A 107 11.52 -15.51 16.40
N GLY A 108 11.81 -16.32 17.44
CA GLY A 108 12.05 -17.75 17.31
C GLY A 108 10.93 -18.52 16.57
N PRO A 109 9.64 -18.30 16.91
CA PRO A 109 8.52 -18.88 16.16
C PRO A 109 8.19 -18.18 14.85
N GLU A 110 8.91 -17.14 14.46
CA GLU A 110 8.69 -16.34 13.22
C GLU A 110 7.31 -15.66 13.15
N MET A 111 6.63 -15.52 14.28
CA MET A 111 5.28 -14.92 14.36
C MET A 111 5.28 -13.43 14.64
N LYS A 112 6.44 -12.89 15.02
CA LYS A 112 6.62 -11.46 15.30
C LYS A 112 7.90 -10.96 14.66
N ALA A 113 7.87 -9.71 14.25
CA ALA A 113 9.05 -9.00 13.79
C ALA A 113 9.03 -7.56 14.28
N ALA A 114 10.19 -7.01 14.56
CA ALA A 114 10.36 -5.61 14.89
C ALA A 114 11.39 -4.95 13.97
N ILE A 115 11.15 -3.68 13.66
CA ILE A 115 12.07 -2.80 12.95
C ILE A 115 12.24 -1.55 13.81
N LYS A 116 13.49 -1.24 14.15
CA LYS A 116 13.87 0.03 14.77
C LYS A 116 15.11 0.53 14.07
N THR A 117 14.98 1.63 13.34
CA THR A 117 16.05 2.16 12.49
C THR A 117 15.90 3.66 12.24
N SER A 118 16.91 4.25 11.62
CA SER A 118 16.90 5.64 11.16
C SER A 118 17.12 5.68 9.66
N ILE A 119 16.22 6.31 8.93
CA ILE A 119 16.25 6.40 7.47
C ILE A 119 16.54 7.83 7.05
N HIS A 120 17.57 8.01 6.21
CA HIS A 120 17.90 9.30 5.65
C HIS A 120 17.02 9.66 4.46
N PHE A 121 16.52 10.90 4.45
CA PHE A 121 15.79 11.48 3.33
C PHE A 121 16.57 12.63 2.72
N GLU A 122 17.14 12.41 1.54
CA GLU A 122 17.78 13.46 0.74
C GLU A 122 16.74 14.36 0.07
N ARG A 123 15.57 13.80 -0.28
CA ARG A 123 14.42 14.47 -0.90
C ARG A 123 13.10 13.87 -0.40
N SER A 124 12.02 14.55 -0.72
CA SER A 124 10.66 14.08 -0.38
C SER A 124 10.40 12.66 -0.89
N GLY A 125 9.59 11.91 -0.14
CA GLY A 125 9.28 10.54 -0.47
C GLY A 125 8.25 9.93 0.48
N TRP A 126 8.27 8.62 0.62
CA TRP A 126 7.34 7.89 1.48
C TRP A 126 7.98 6.63 2.07
N LEU A 127 7.39 6.16 3.16
CA LEU A 127 7.73 4.92 3.86
C LEU A 127 6.49 4.05 4.02
N ALA A 128 6.67 2.74 3.92
CA ALA A 128 5.65 1.75 4.26
C ALA A 128 6.30 0.48 4.82
N ILE A 129 5.53 -0.31 5.59
CA ILE A 129 5.92 -1.68 5.98
C ILE A 129 5.05 -2.68 5.22
N ARG A 130 5.66 -3.78 4.80
CA ARG A 130 4.95 -4.98 4.34
C ARG A 130 5.43 -6.21 5.08
N ALA A 131 4.53 -7.17 5.26
CA ALA A 131 4.84 -8.51 5.74
C ALA A 131 4.42 -9.55 4.71
N THR A 132 5.20 -10.61 4.59
CA THR A 132 4.87 -11.80 3.78
C THR A 132 5.17 -13.06 4.58
N GLY A 133 4.39 -14.11 4.34
CA GLY A 133 4.60 -15.42 4.94
C GLY A 133 4.24 -16.54 3.98
N PRO A 134 4.70 -17.77 4.23
CA PRO A 134 4.42 -18.92 3.41
C PRO A 134 2.93 -19.29 3.46
N ALA A 135 2.54 -20.16 2.57
CA ALA A 135 1.23 -20.81 2.64
C ALA A 135 1.16 -21.69 3.91
N HIS A 136 0.01 -21.63 4.58
CA HIS A 136 -0.27 -22.48 5.73
C HIS A 136 -1.63 -23.20 5.51
N PRO A 137 -1.76 -24.50 5.85
CA PRO A 137 -3.00 -25.27 5.61
C PRO A 137 -4.24 -24.64 6.24
N ASP A 138 -4.10 -24.05 7.43
CA ASP A 138 -5.19 -23.41 8.17
C ASP A 138 -5.41 -21.94 7.77
N HIS A 139 -4.61 -21.39 6.84
CA HIS A 139 -4.78 -20.02 6.37
C HIS A 139 -5.73 -19.98 5.17
N PRO A 140 -6.82 -19.18 5.22
CA PRO A 140 -7.92 -19.27 4.24
C PRO A 140 -7.53 -18.83 2.82
N THR A 141 -6.41 -18.15 2.63
CA THR A 141 -5.96 -17.64 1.32
C THR A 141 -4.61 -18.18 0.88
N GLY A 142 -4.02 -19.12 1.64
CA GLY A 142 -2.69 -19.67 1.38
C GLY A 142 -1.57 -18.79 1.93
N GLY A 143 -0.83 -18.06 1.09
CA GLY A 143 0.25 -17.17 1.55
C GLY A 143 -0.25 -15.95 2.32
N GLN A 144 0.57 -15.45 3.23
CA GLN A 144 0.25 -14.31 4.07
C GLN A 144 0.81 -13.01 3.48
N TYR A 145 0.01 -11.96 3.51
CA TYR A 145 0.37 -10.64 3.00
C TYR A 145 -0.24 -9.53 3.86
N ALA A 146 0.55 -8.50 4.14
CA ALA A 146 0.06 -7.26 4.72
C ALA A 146 0.89 -6.08 4.22
N HIS A 147 0.27 -4.90 4.11
CA HIS A 147 0.93 -3.67 3.66
C HIS A 147 0.26 -2.45 4.29
N THR A 148 1.05 -1.52 4.84
CA THR A 148 0.51 -0.27 5.39
C THR A 148 0.25 0.75 4.28
N SER A 149 -0.68 1.67 4.53
CA SER A 149 -0.64 2.97 3.86
C SER A 149 0.67 3.70 4.18
N PRO A 150 1.12 4.62 3.33
CA PRO A 150 2.42 5.27 3.53
C PRO A 150 2.41 6.30 4.66
N ILE A 151 3.60 6.56 5.24
CA ILE A 151 3.96 7.82 5.88
C ILE A 151 4.73 8.63 4.85
N TYR A 152 4.31 9.86 4.62
CA TYR A 152 4.96 10.76 3.68
C TYR A 152 6.02 11.61 4.37
N VAL A 153 7.13 11.85 3.69
CA VAL A 153 8.19 12.77 4.15
C VAL A 153 8.35 13.86 3.11
N GLU A 154 8.13 15.11 3.53
CA GLU A 154 8.31 16.30 2.73
C GLU A 154 9.62 16.99 3.14
N VAL A 155 10.56 17.12 2.22
CA VAL A 155 11.81 17.86 2.39
C VAL A 155 11.66 19.17 1.63
N VAL A 156 11.83 20.31 2.34
CA VAL A 156 11.68 21.65 1.74
C VAL A 156 12.64 21.79 0.55
N ASP A 157 12.14 22.35 -0.54
CA ASP A 157 12.86 22.60 -1.81
C ASP A 157 13.45 21.36 -2.50
N LYS A 158 13.13 20.16 -2.00
CA LYS A 158 13.58 18.89 -2.59
C LYS A 158 12.40 17.95 -2.86
N PRO A 159 11.61 18.16 -3.92
CA PRO A 159 10.48 17.32 -4.26
C PRO A 159 10.91 15.89 -4.59
N ALA A 160 9.99 14.95 -4.50
CA ALA A 160 10.21 13.56 -4.94
C ALA A 160 10.56 13.52 -6.45
N ASP A 161 11.48 12.65 -6.81
CA ASP A 161 11.78 12.39 -8.23
C ASP A 161 10.87 11.26 -8.72
N SER A 162 9.87 11.61 -9.52
CA SER A 162 8.89 10.68 -10.08
C SER A 162 9.00 10.49 -11.58
N ARG A 163 10.12 10.92 -12.21
CA ARG A 163 10.31 10.86 -13.67
C ARG A 163 10.27 9.43 -14.21
N GLU A 164 10.85 8.48 -13.49
CA GLU A 164 10.84 7.08 -13.89
C GLU A 164 9.44 6.49 -13.79
N ASP A 165 8.73 6.78 -12.69
CA ASP A 165 7.34 6.38 -12.50
C ASP A 165 6.43 6.97 -13.59
N ALA A 166 6.60 8.24 -13.92
CA ALA A 166 5.85 8.88 -15.01
C ALA A 166 6.08 8.17 -16.35
N ARG A 167 7.34 7.84 -16.69
CA ARG A 167 7.67 7.07 -17.91
C ARG A 167 7.05 5.67 -17.88
N TYR A 168 7.00 5.02 -16.72
CA TYR A 168 6.33 3.73 -16.55
C TYR A 168 4.84 3.83 -16.87
N PHE A 169 4.14 4.82 -16.30
CA PHE A 169 2.71 5.02 -16.56
C PHE A 169 2.42 5.43 -18.00
N LEU A 170 3.25 6.24 -18.65
CA LEU A 170 3.12 6.52 -20.08
C LEU A 170 3.13 5.25 -20.92
N LYS A 171 4.05 4.32 -20.65
CA LYS A 171 4.08 3.01 -21.33
C LYS A 171 2.82 2.18 -21.06
N TRP A 172 2.22 2.31 -19.88
CA TRP A 172 0.95 1.65 -19.55
C TRP A 172 -0.22 2.23 -20.34
N ILE A 173 -0.28 3.55 -20.47
CA ILE A 173 -1.30 4.25 -21.30
C ILE A 173 -1.17 3.81 -22.74
N ASP A 174 0.03 3.73 -23.31
CA ASP A 174 0.26 3.26 -24.67
C ASP A 174 -0.20 1.80 -24.88
N ARG A 175 0.10 0.91 -23.92
CA ARG A 175 -0.38 -0.48 -23.94
C ARG A 175 -1.90 -0.57 -23.87
N LEU A 176 -2.53 0.24 -23.03
CA LEU A 176 -3.98 0.32 -22.91
C LEU A 176 -4.61 0.80 -24.21
N ALA A 177 -4.09 1.87 -24.81
CA ALA A 177 -4.54 2.41 -26.10
C ALA A 177 -4.44 1.35 -27.20
N LEU A 178 -3.33 0.62 -27.27
CA LEU A 178 -3.17 -0.50 -28.22
C LEU A 178 -4.21 -1.60 -27.96
N ALA A 179 -4.41 -2.01 -26.71
CA ALA A 179 -5.36 -3.06 -26.35
C ALA A 179 -6.82 -2.67 -26.70
N VAL A 180 -7.18 -1.41 -26.51
CA VAL A 180 -8.50 -0.87 -26.89
C VAL A 180 -8.68 -0.95 -28.41
N ARG A 181 -7.69 -0.52 -29.19
CA ARG A 181 -7.72 -0.55 -30.66
C ARG A 181 -7.78 -1.98 -31.22
N VAL A 182 -6.94 -2.88 -30.71
CA VAL A 182 -6.88 -4.28 -31.17
C VAL A 182 -8.17 -5.04 -30.85
N ARG A 183 -8.77 -4.81 -29.70
CA ARG A 183 -10.02 -5.49 -29.33
C ARG A 183 -11.24 -4.97 -30.07
N ASP A 184 -11.20 -3.75 -30.54
CA ASP A 184 -12.26 -3.05 -31.34
C ASP A 184 -13.70 -3.28 -30.82
N ARG A 185 -13.90 -3.13 -29.51
CA ARG A 185 -15.19 -3.38 -28.84
C ARG A 185 -16.00 -2.12 -28.60
N ILE A 186 -15.55 -0.96 -29.09
CA ILE A 186 -16.25 0.31 -28.92
C ILE A 186 -17.21 0.49 -30.09
N PRO A 187 -18.53 0.49 -29.85
CA PRO A 187 -19.53 0.33 -30.92
C PRO A 187 -19.72 1.56 -31.78
N THR A 188 -19.42 2.78 -31.28
CA THR A 188 -19.68 4.02 -32.02
C THR A 188 -18.44 4.88 -32.17
N ALA A 189 -18.38 5.69 -33.22
CA ALA A 189 -17.28 6.64 -33.43
C ALA A 189 -17.19 7.71 -32.31
N GLU A 190 -18.34 8.14 -31.79
CA GLU A 190 -18.42 9.11 -30.69
C GLU A 190 -17.78 8.56 -29.42
N LEU A 191 -18.13 7.33 -29.01
CA LEU A 191 -17.52 6.66 -27.84
C LEU A 191 -16.05 6.43 -28.05
N ARG A 192 -15.62 6.12 -29.28
CA ARG A 192 -14.20 5.96 -29.60
C ARG A 192 -13.44 7.27 -29.45
N ALA A 193 -13.97 8.36 -29.99
CA ALA A 193 -13.38 9.70 -29.81
C ALA A 193 -13.28 10.10 -28.33
N HIS A 194 -14.33 9.78 -27.54
CA HIS A 194 -14.30 10.03 -26.10
C HIS A 194 -13.17 9.24 -25.39
N VAL A 195 -13.02 7.96 -25.68
CA VAL A 195 -11.96 7.12 -25.09
C VAL A 195 -10.57 7.61 -25.53
N ASP A 196 -10.38 7.96 -26.80
CA ASP A 196 -9.11 8.51 -27.31
C ASP A 196 -8.78 9.84 -26.59
N ALA A 197 -9.75 10.73 -26.40
CA ALA A 197 -9.56 11.98 -25.65
C ALA A 197 -9.17 11.75 -24.18
N GLN A 198 -9.74 10.72 -23.51
CA GLN A 198 -9.32 10.35 -22.15
C GLN A 198 -7.88 9.82 -22.10
N LEU A 199 -7.49 9.00 -23.07
CA LEU A 199 -6.13 8.46 -23.16
C LEU A 199 -5.10 9.58 -23.43
N ASP A 200 -5.45 10.54 -24.28
CA ASP A 200 -4.58 11.69 -24.59
C ASP A 200 -4.47 12.66 -23.40
N SER A 201 -5.57 12.86 -22.66
CA SER A 201 -5.56 13.67 -21.42
C SER A 201 -4.73 13.05 -20.28
N ALA A 202 -4.53 11.72 -20.31
CA ALA A 202 -3.76 11.00 -19.31
C ALA A 202 -2.25 10.99 -19.60
N ARG A 203 -1.80 11.42 -20.78
CA ARG A 203 -0.38 11.55 -21.18
C ARG A 203 0.23 12.86 -20.69
#